data_3e27141d5c1bad94ae168818a4710a5a
#
_entry.id   3e27141d5c1bad94ae168818a4710a5a
#
_cell.length_a   1.000
_cell.length_b   1.000
_cell.length_c   1.000
_cell.angle_alpha   90.00
_cell.angle_beta   90.00
_cell.angle_gamma   90.00
#
_symmetry.space_group_name_H-M   'P 1'
#
loop_
_entity.id
_entity.type
_entity.pdbx_description
1 polymer ?
#
loop_
_entity_poly.entity_id
_entity_poly.type
_entity_poly.pdbx_seq_one_letter_code
_entity_poly.pdbx_strand_id
1 'polypeptide(L)'
;MLVIEKVSHQFGPNQVLNNVSLQSVGGEVTCLIGRSGCGKTTLLRLLAGLLRVQTGRILLDGDVFASQRKMLSPEERPVGMVFQEGALFPHMSVADNVAFGLPKRGARKLAKEWLKRVGLADCADRNPDSLSGGQRQRVALARAMAPEPRVLLFDEPYANLDAPLRRALRKDARRIIRDTGTVGLFVTHDPAEVLMMADHVAVLDRGLIVESGTPQALYDRPVSRFAAELFGEPQVFE
;
A
#
# COMPACT_ATOMS: atom_id res chain seq x y z
N MET A 1 -10.09 -5.22 -10.45
CA MET A 1 -10.74 -4.25 -9.52
C MET A 1 -10.80 -4.86 -8.13
N LEU A 2 -10.33 -4.14 -7.11
CA LEU A 2 -10.48 -4.51 -5.70
C LEU A 2 -11.75 -3.86 -5.15
N VAL A 3 -12.58 -4.63 -4.44
CA VAL A 3 -13.81 -4.14 -3.80
C VAL A 3 -13.83 -4.57 -2.35
N ILE A 4 -13.99 -3.61 -1.46
CA ILE A 4 -14.20 -3.80 -0.03
C ILE A 4 -15.66 -3.45 0.23
N GLU A 5 -16.43 -4.39 0.80
CA GLU A 5 -17.87 -4.22 1.02
C GLU A 5 -18.20 -4.38 2.49
N LYS A 6 -18.63 -3.28 3.10
CA LYS A 6 -19.19 -3.21 4.47
C LYS A 6 -18.32 -3.93 5.50
N VAL A 7 -17.00 -3.75 5.40
CA VAL A 7 -16.04 -4.40 6.30
C VAL A 7 -16.05 -3.70 7.65
N SER A 8 -16.26 -4.48 8.71
CA SER A 8 -16.13 -4.02 10.09
C SER A 8 -15.15 -4.91 10.85
N HIS A 9 -14.43 -4.31 11.79
CA HIS A 9 -13.46 -5.02 12.63
C HIS A 9 -13.34 -4.36 14.00
N GLN A 10 -13.27 -5.19 15.04
CA GLN A 10 -13.10 -4.75 16.43
C GLN A 10 -12.00 -5.57 17.14
N PHE A 11 -11.32 -4.93 18.07
CA PHE A 11 -10.42 -5.56 19.03
C PHE A 11 -11.03 -5.49 20.43
N GLY A 12 -11.51 -6.62 20.94
CA GLY A 12 -12.31 -6.62 22.16
C GLY A 12 -13.53 -5.70 22.03
N PRO A 13 -13.73 -4.74 22.94
CA PRO A 13 -14.85 -3.79 22.87
C PRO A 13 -14.63 -2.64 21.88
N ASN A 14 -13.40 -2.45 21.39
CA ASN A 14 -13.03 -1.29 20.59
C ASN A 14 -13.28 -1.56 19.10
N GLN A 15 -14.29 -0.93 18.51
CA GLN A 15 -14.54 -0.96 17.08
C GLN A 15 -13.56 -0.03 16.35
N VAL A 16 -12.74 -0.60 15.46
CA VAL A 16 -11.70 0.10 14.72
C VAL A 16 -12.11 0.38 13.28
N LEU A 17 -12.90 -0.50 12.66
CA LEU A 17 -13.52 -0.28 11.35
C LEU A 17 -15.02 -0.53 11.46
N ASN A 18 -15.80 0.36 10.87
CA ASN A 18 -17.24 0.30 10.91
C ASN A 18 -17.82 0.47 9.50
N ASN A 19 -18.32 -0.62 8.93
CA ASN A 19 -19.02 -0.64 7.64
C ASN A 19 -18.23 0.01 6.49
N VAL A 20 -16.90 -0.18 6.46
CA VAL A 20 -16.01 0.40 5.45
C VAL A 20 -16.27 -0.22 4.09
N SER A 21 -16.53 0.63 3.09
CA SER A 21 -16.69 0.23 1.70
C SER A 21 -15.79 1.09 0.81
N LEU A 22 -15.03 0.45 -0.09
CA LEU A 22 -14.05 1.11 -0.96
C LEU A 22 -13.89 0.29 -2.25
N GLN A 23 -13.68 0.99 -3.37
CA GLN A 23 -13.33 0.38 -4.64
C GLN A 23 -12.02 0.96 -5.16
N SER A 24 -11.20 0.11 -5.78
CA SER A 24 -9.92 0.52 -6.37
C SER A 24 -9.71 -0.19 -7.70
N VAL A 25 -9.24 0.54 -8.70
CA VAL A 25 -9.11 0.09 -10.08
C VAL A 25 -7.67 -0.32 -10.38
N GLY A 26 -7.48 -1.30 -11.25
CA GLY A 26 -6.16 -1.72 -11.71
C GLY A 26 -5.43 -0.62 -12.47
N GLY A 27 -4.13 -0.46 -12.22
CA GLY A 27 -3.29 0.59 -12.80
C GLY A 27 -3.43 1.96 -12.12
N GLU A 28 -4.31 2.08 -11.12
CA GLU A 28 -4.55 3.31 -10.37
C GLU A 28 -4.06 3.18 -8.91
N VAL A 29 -3.81 4.33 -8.31
CA VAL A 29 -3.44 4.45 -6.90
C VAL A 29 -4.61 5.04 -6.11
N THR A 30 -5.15 4.25 -5.20
CA THR A 30 -6.10 4.74 -4.19
C THR A 30 -5.34 5.07 -2.92
N CYS A 31 -5.47 6.30 -2.41
CA CYS A 31 -4.91 6.68 -1.13
C CYS A 31 -5.98 6.63 -0.02
N LEU A 32 -5.66 5.95 1.06
CA LEU A 32 -6.43 5.96 2.30
C LEU A 32 -5.76 6.92 3.29
N ILE A 33 -6.39 8.06 3.55
CA ILE A 33 -5.84 9.09 4.43
C ILE A 33 -6.70 9.26 5.68
N GLY A 34 -6.05 9.63 6.79
CA GLY A 34 -6.72 9.90 8.07
C GLY A 34 -5.72 9.97 9.22
N ARG A 35 -6.16 10.43 10.40
CA ARG A 35 -5.31 10.56 11.59
C ARG A 35 -4.78 9.21 12.07
N SER A 36 -3.71 9.23 12.86
CA SER A 36 -3.18 8.01 13.50
C SER A 36 -4.27 7.34 14.33
N GLY A 37 -4.34 6.00 14.28
CA GLY A 37 -5.33 5.23 15.02
C GLY A 37 -6.73 5.14 14.40
N CYS A 38 -7.02 5.79 13.26
CA CYS A 38 -8.36 5.73 12.64
C CYS A 38 -8.71 4.39 11.96
N GLY A 39 -7.76 3.42 11.85
CA GLY A 39 -8.02 2.08 11.31
C GLY A 39 -7.32 1.74 9.99
N LYS A 40 -6.51 2.63 9.41
CA LYS A 40 -5.81 2.43 8.12
C LYS A 40 -4.99 1.14 8.07
N THR A 41 -4.06 0.97 8.99
CA THR A 41 -3.21 -0.23 9.09
C THR A 41 -4.04 -1.50 9.36
N THR A 42 -5.15 -1.38 10.09
CA THR A 42 -6.07 -2.51 10.32
C THR A 42 -6.69 -2.95 9.00
N LEU A 43 -7.15 -2.01 8.16
CA LEU A 43 -7.69 -2.32 6.83
C LEU A 43 -6.63 -2.99 5.94
N LEU A 44 -5.40 -2.47 5.92
CA LEU A 44 -4.29 -3.10 5.18
C LEU A 44 -4.03 -4.54 5.65
N ARG A 45 -4.02 -4.78 6.97
CA ARG A 45 -3.81 -6.11 7.53
C ARG A 45 -4.94 -7.09 7.18
N LEU A 46 -6.17 -6.62 7.10
CA LEU A 46 -7.32 -7.42 6.62
C LEU A 46 -7.14 -7.80 5.13
N LEU A 47 -6.69 -6.86 4.31
CA LEU A 47 -6.39 -7.09 2.89
C LEU A 47 -5.22 -8.05 2.70
N ALA A 48 -4.15 -7.89 3.47
CA ALA A 48 -2.99 -8.77 3.44
C ALA A 48 -3.25 -10.18 4.01
N GLY A 49 -4.37 -10.39 4.72
CA GLY A 49 -4.69 -11.68 5.34
C GLY A 49 -4.07 -11.89 6.72
N LEU A 50 -3.47 -10.86 7.28
CA LEU A 50 -2.87 -10.88 8.61
C LEU A 50 -3.93 -10.76 9.73
N LEU A 51 -5.15 -10.34 9.37
CA LEU A 51 -6.32 -10.29 10.25
C LEU A 51 -7.52 -10.94 9.56
N ARG A 52 -8.42 -11.54 10.34
CA ARG A 52 -9.68 -12.11 9.83
C ARG A 52 -10.72 -11.02 9.63
N VAL A 53 -11.46 -11.11 8.52
CA VAL A 53 -12.66 -10.29 8.28
C VAL A 53 -13.77 -10.80 9.22
N GLN A 54 -14.23 -9.92 10.12
CA GLN A 54 -15.30 -10.23 11.07
C GLN A 54 -16.67 -10.00 10.47
N THR A 55 -16.84 -8.94 9.66
CA THR A 55 -18.07 -8.61 8.97
C THR A 55 -17.74 -8.03 7.59
N GLY A 56 -18.61 -8.23 6.62
CA GLY A 56 -18.42 -7.79 5.25
C GLY A 56 -17.61 -8.78 4.41
N ARG A 57 -17.10 -8.32 3.28
CA ARG A 57 -16.29 -9.12 2.36
C ARG A 57 -15.34 -8.28 1.55
N ILE A 58 -14.30 -8.93 1.04
CA ILE A 58 -13.31 -8.36 0.16
C ILE A 58 -13.25 -9.20 -1.11
N LEU A 59 -13.39 -8.54 -2.25
CA LEU A 59 -13.43 -9.18 -3.56
C LEU A 59 -12.29 -8.63 -4.43
N LEU A 60 -11.77 -9.48 -5.30
CA LEU A 60 -10.85 -9.09 -6.36
C LEU A 60 -11.39 -9.64 -7.67
N ASP A 61 -11.73 -8.76 -8.61
CA ASP A 61 -12.35 -9.04 -9.91
C ASP A 61 -13.62 -9.92 -9.82
N GLY A 62 -14.42 -9.66 -8.78
CA GLY A 62 -15.68 -10.37 -8.53
C GLY A 62 -15.54 -11.59 -7.62
N ASP A 63 -14.33 -12.11 -7.43
CA ASP A 63 -14.09 -13.27 -6.58
C ASP A 63 -13.88 -12.85 -5.12
N VAL A 64 -14.64 -13.42 -4.20
CA VAL A 64 -14.46 -13.22 -2.76
C VAL A 64 -13.20 -13.94 -2.30
N PHE A 65 -12.19 -13.20 -1.85
CA PHE A 65 -10.98 -13.78 -1.26
C PHE A 65 -10.90 -13.65 0.27
N ALA A 66 -11.73 -12.79 0.87
CA ALA A 66 -11.86 -12.71 2.31
C ALA A 66 -13.29 -12.31 2.73
N SER A 67 -13.85 -13.06 3.68
CA SER A 67 -15.12 -12.77 4.35
C SER A 67 -15.14 -13.47 5.71
N GLN A 68 -16.22 -13.36 6.46
CA GLN A 68 -16.41 -14.10 7.71
C GLN A 68 -16.29 -15.63 7.51
N ARG A 69 -16.75 -16.14 6.37
CA ARG A 69 -16.79 -17.59 6.06
C ARG A 69 -15.61 -18.09 5.24
N LYS A 70 -14.99 -17.22 4.46
CA LYS A 70 -13.88 -17.55 3.56
C LYS A 70 -12.68 -16.65 3.88
N MET A 71 -11.53 -17.25 4.06
CA MET A 71 -10.28 -16.50 4.26
C MET A 71 -9.15 -17.27 3.58
N LEU A 72 -8.61 -16.69 2.51
CA LEU A 72 -7.34 -17.14 1.96
C LEU A 72 -6.22 -16.75 2.93
N SER A 73 -5.26 -17.64 3.11
CA SER A 73 -4.04 -17.32 3.86
C SER A 73 -3.21 -16.24 3.15
N PRO A 74 -2.34 -15.50 3.84
CA PRO A 74 -1.55 -14.42 3.24
C PRO A 74 -0.79 -14.84 1.98
N GLU A 75 -0.20 -16.04 1.98
CA GLU A 75 0.58 -16.62 0.87
C GLU A 75 -0.28 -17.02 -0.35
N GLU A 76 -1.58 -17.26 -0.15
CA GLU A 76 -2.51 -17.57 -1.24
C GLU A 76 -3.12 -16.31 -1.87
N ARG A 77 -2.91 -15.15 -1.25
CA ARG A 77 -3.47 -13.89 -1.75
C ARG A 77 -2.59 -13.30 -2.85
N PRO A 78 -3.18 -12.82 -3.94
CA PRO A 78 -2.44 -12.08 -4.97
C PRO A 78 -2.15 -10.64 -4.50
N VAL A 79 -1.56 -10.51 -3.32
CA VAL A 79 -1.32 -9.24 -2.63
C VAL A 79 0.16 -9.12 -2.28
N GLY A 80 0.80 -8.06 -2.77
CA GLY A 80 2.12 -7.62 -2.31
C GLY A 80 2.00 -6.53 -1.24
N MET A 81 2.96 -6.44 -0.33
CA MET A 81 2.97 -5.41 0.69
C MET A 81 4.36 -4.78 0.85
N VAL A 82 4.38 -3.45 0.89
CA VAL A 82 5.57 -2.63 1.17
C VAL A 82 5.36 -1.96 2.53
N PHE A 83 6.22 -2.30 3.48
CA PHE A 83 6.18 -1.77 4.85
C PHE A 83 7.01 -0.49 4.99
N GLN A 84 6.74 0.29 6.02
CA GLN A 84 7.40 1.56 6.33
C GLN A 84 8.92 1.48 6.34
N GLU A 85 9.52 0.42 6.91
CA GLU A 85 10.98 0.25 6.98
C GLU A 85 11.55 -0.68 5.89
N GLY A 86 10.74 -1.02 4.86
CA GLY A 86 11.10 -1.97 3.81
C GLY A 86 11.15 -3.43 4.28
N ALA A 87 11.34 -3.69 5.56
CA ALA A 87 11.33 -5.02 6.22
C ALA A 87 12.11 -6.09 5.45
N LEU A 88 13.32 -5.76 4.97
CA LEU A 88 14.18 -6.72 4.26
C LEU A 88 14.78 -7.74 5.24
N PHE A 89 15.02 -8.95 4.75
CA PHE A 89 15.68 -10.01 5.49
C PHE A 89 17.19 -9.75 5.53
N PRO A 90 17.79 -9.40 6.69
CA PRO A 90 19.19 -8.97 6.76
C PRO A 90 20.19 -10.12 6.51
N HIS A 91 19.78 -11.35 6.67
CA HIS A 91 20.58 -12.56 6.44
C HIS A 91 20.56 -13.05 4.97
N MET A 92 19.82 -12.37 4.10
CA MET A 92 19.70 -12.70 2.68
C MET A 92 20.32 -11.61 1.82
N SER A 93 20.86 -11.97 0.65
CA SER A 93 21.28 -10.98 -0.34
C SER A 93 20.07 -10.18 -0.88
N VAL A 94 20.33 -9.07 -1.55
CA VAL A 94 19.29 -8.25 -2.20
C VAL A 94 18.50 -9.09 -3.21
N ALA A 95 19.17 -9.90 -4.03
CA ALA A 95 18.51 -10.78 -4.99
C ALA A 95 17.68 -11.87 -4.30
N ASP A 96 18.16 -12.45 -3.20
CA ASP A 96 17.44 -13.49 -2.47
C ASP A 96 16.22 -12.88 -1.73
N ASN A 97 16.31 -11.64 -1.26
CA ASN A 97 15.15 -10.92 -0.75
C ASN A 97 14.05 -10.78 -1.80
N VAL A 98 14.39 -10.36 -3.03
CA VAL A 98 13.42 -10.22 -4.12
C VAL A 98 12.89 -11.59 -4.57
N ALA A 99 13.73 -12.62 -4.54
CA ALA A 99 13.37 -13.97 -4.92
C ALA A 99 12.51 -14.72 -3.88
N PHE A 100 12.37 -14.19 -2.67
CA PHE A 100 11.79 -14.90 -1.51
C PHE A 100 10.38 -15.46 -1.77
N GLY A 101 9.51 -14.68 -2.43
CA GLY A 101 8.13 -15.09 -2.76
C GLY A 101 7.99 -15.84 -4.09
N LEU A 102 9.09 -16.18 -4.78
CA LEU A 102 9.06 -16.77 -6.10
C LEU A 102 9.26 -18.30 -6.07
N PRO A 103 8.69 -19.04 -7.03
CA PRO A 103 8.99 -20.45 -7.23
C PRO A 103 10.49 -20.65 -7.45
N LYS A 104 11.10 -21.62 -6.78
CA LYS A 104 12.58 -21.85 -6.80
C LYS A 104 13.21 -21.85 -8.20
N ARG A 105 12.51 -22.44 -9.20
CA ARG A 105 12.98 -22.51 -10.58
C ARG A 105 12.89 -21.14 -11.25
N GLY A 106 14.01 -20.52 -11.54
CA GLY A 106 14.10 -19.22 -12.22
C GLY A 106 13.98 -18.00 -11.31
N ALA A 107 13.74 -18.17 -9.99
CA ALA A 107 13.55 -17.09 -9.03
C ALA A 107 14.63 -16.01 -9.10
N ARG A 108 15.92 -16.42 -9.10
CA ARG A 108 17.05 -15.48 -9.12
C ARG A 108 17.14 -14.69 -10.44
N LYS A 109 16.75 -15.28 -11.56
CA LYS A 109 16.70 -14.57 -12.86
C LYS A 109 15.62 -13.49 -12.81
N LEU A 110 14.41 -13.84 -12.39
CA LEU A 110 13.29 -12.91 -12.27
C LEU A 110 13.59 -11.81 -11.23
N ALA A 111 14.22 -12.15 -10.12
CA ALA A 111 14.66 -11.17 -9.13
C ALA A 111 15.63 -10.13 -9.72
N LYS A 112 16.62 -10.57 -10.52
CA LYS A 112 17.53 -9.66 -11.22
C LYS A 112 16.82 -8.77 -12.24
N GLU A 113 15.80 -9.27 -12.92
CA GLU A 113 14.96 -8.48 -13.84
C GLU A 113 14.19 -7.38 -13.08
N TRP A 114 13.61 -7.71 -11.92
CA TRP A 114 12.97 -6.73 -11.08
C TRP A 114 13.93 -5.71 -10.47
N LEU A 115 15.12 -6.14 -10.04
CA LEU A 115 16.16 -5.22 -9.58
C LEU A 115 16.58 -4.23 -10.69
N LYS A 116 16.65 -4.68 -11.94
CA LYS A 116 16.90 -3.80 -13.08
C LYS A 116 15.77 -2.78 -13.28
N ARG A 117 14.50 -3.20 -13.14
CA ARG A 117 13.32 -2.29 -13.26
C ARG A 117 13.34 -1.17 -12.21
N VAL A 118 13.84 -1.45 -11.00
CA VAL A 118 13.95 -0.45 -9.92
C VAL A 118 15.32 0.25 -9.88
N GLY A 119 16.20 0.03 -10.88
CA GLY A 119 17.49 0.69 -11.01
C GLY A 119 18.57 0.20 -10.03
N LEU A 120 18.53 -1.08 -9.63
CA LEU A 120 19.45 -1.68 -8.65
C LEU A 120 20.11 -2.97 -9.17
N ALA A 121 20.34 -3.08 -10.48
CA ALA A 121 20.94 -4.28 -11.09
C ALA A 121 22.29 -4.66 -10.46
N ASP A 122 23.12 -3.65 -10.13
CA ASP A 122 24.48 -3.84 -9.59
C ASP A 122 24.49 -4.14 -8.07
N CYS A 123 23.33 -4.16 -7.44
CA CYS A 123 23.19 -4.41 -6.01
C CYS A 123 22.77 -5.87 -5.68
N ALA A 124 22.56 -6.71 -6.67
CA ALA A 124 21.95 -8.04 -6.52
C ALA A 124 22.60 -8.92 -5.43
N ASP A 125 23.91 -8.91 -5.37
CA ASP A 125 24.69 -9.76 -4.45
C ASP A 125 25.10 -9.04 -3.15
N ARG A 126 24.66 -7.80 -2.94
CA ARG A 126 24.93 -7.02 -1.72
C ARG A 126 24.05 -7.47 -0.56
N ASN A 127 24.50 -7.14 0.67
CA ASN A 127 23.70 -7.25 1.87
C ASN A 127 22.76 -6.03 1.96
N PRO A 128 21.49 -6.17 2.38
CA PRO A 128 20.55 -5.08 2.58
C PRO A 128 21.04 -3.95 3.48
N ASP A 129 21.85 -4.27 4.50
CA ASP A 129 22.39 -3.27 5.44
C ASP A 129 23.39 -2.29 4.79
N SER A 130 24.00 -2.69 3.67
CA SER A 130 24.90 -1.82 2.88
C SER A 130 24.17 -0.83 1.99
N LEU A 131 22.84 -0.90 1.91
CA LEU A 131 22.02 -0.05 1.05
C LEU A 131 21.58 1.23 1.76
N SER A 132 21.42 2.32 0.98
CA SER A 132 20.73 3.52 1.48
C SER A 132 19.25 3.24 1.76
N GLY A 133 18.58 4.10 2.54
CA GLY A 133 17.16 3.98 2.84
C GLY A 133 16.30 3.87 1.57
N GLY A 134 16.57 4.70 0.56
CA GLY A 134 15.87 4.65 -0.72
C GLY A 134 16.14 3.40 -1.54
N GLN A 135 17.37 2.89 -1.50
CA GLN A 135 17.69 1.61 -2.13
C GLN A 135 16.96 0.46 -1.45
N ARG A 136 16.89 0.44 -0.12
CA ARG A 136 16.10 -0.56 0.62
C ARG A 136 14.63 -0.51 0.23
N GLN A 137 14.02 0.67 0.09
CA GLN A 137 12.63 0.80 -0.35
C GLN A 137 12.40 0.29 -1.78
N ARG A 138 13.32 0.54 -2.69
CA ARG A 138 13.26 -0.01 -4.05
C ARG A 138 13.38 -1.54 -4.07
N VAL A 139 14.23 -2.12 -3.22
CA VAL A 139 14.30 -3.59 -3.06
C VAL A 139 13.01 -4.14 -2.48
N ALA A 140 12.41 -3.49 -1.47
CA ALA A 140 11.13 -3.88 -0.90
C ALA A 140 9.99 -3.83 -1.95
N LEU A 141 9.97 -2.80 -2.80
CA LEU A 141 9.04 -2.69 -3.92
C LEU A 141 9.25 -3.83 -4.93
N ALA A 142 10.50 -4.10 -5.31
CA ALA A 142 10.83 -5.20 -6.23
C ALA A 142 10.40 -6.55 -5.63
N ARG A 143 10.65 -6.81 -4.34
CA ARG A 143 10.22 -8.02 -3.64
C ARG A 143 8.70 -8.18 -3.64
N ALA A 144 7.98 -7.10 -3.36
CA ALA A 144 6.52 -7.12 -3.33
C ALA A 144 5.91 -7.35 -4.73
N MET A 145 6.58 -6.87 -5.78
CA MET A 145 6.11 -6.95 -7.17
C MET A 145 6.58 -8.21 -7.92
N ALA A 146 7.67 -8.84 -7.49
CA ALA A 146 8.23 -10.00 -8.20
C ALA A 146 7.25 -11.18 -8.35
N PRO A 147 6.36 -11.48 -7.37
CA PRO A 147 5.32 -12.49 -7.52
C PRO A 147 4.14 -12.07 -8.43
N GLU A 148 4.21 -10.90 -9.07
CA GLU A 148 3.16 -10.34 -9.94
C GLU A 148 1.80 -10.21 -9.21
N PRO A 149 1.75 -9.51 -8.07
CA PRO A 149 0.51 -9.37 -7.33
C PRO A 149 -0.50 -8.54 -8.11
N ARG A 150 -1.78 -8.80 -7.88
CA ARG A 150 -2.87 -8.01 -8.44
C ARG A 150 -3.21 -6.78 -7.59
N VAL A 151 -2.79 -6.79 -6.32
CA VAL A 151 -2.94 -5.67 -5.37
C VAL A 151 -1.60 -5.40 -4.70
N LEU A 152 -1.19 -4.16 -4.64
CA LEU A 152 0.01 -3.70 -3.94
C LEU A 152 -0.39 -2.74 -2.82
N LEU A 153 -0.10 -3.13 -1.59
CA LEU A 153 -0.38 -2.38 -0.39
C LEU A 153 0.86 -1.63 0.09
N PHE A 154 0.68 -0.38 0.53
CA PHE A 154 1.75 0.44 1.08
C PHE A 154 1.32 0.99 2.44
N ASP A 155 2.08 0.66 3.48
CA ASP A 155 1.86 1.14 4.85
C ASP A 155 2.91 2.20 5.20
N GLU A 156 2.58 3.48 4.96
CA GLU A 156 3.44 4.66 5.18
C GLU A 156 4.90 4.49 4.67
N PRO A 157 5.12 4.06 3.41
CA PRO A 157 6.40 3.53 2.96
C PRO A 157 7.52 4.58 2.88
N TYR A 158 7.19 5.86 2.98
CA TYR A 158 8.14 6.95 2.75
C TYR A 158 8.30 7.90 3.94
N ALA A 159 7.75 7.59 5.12
CA ALA A 159 7.72 8.49 6.27
C ALA A 159 9.11 8.96 6.74
N ASN A 160 10.14 8.10 6.63
CA ASN A 160 11.49 8.35 7.15
C ASN A 160 12.50 8.76 6.07
N LEU A 161 12.02 9.27 4.91
CA LEU A 161 12.88 9.65 3.78
C LEU A 161 12.87 11.16 3.55
N ASP A 162 13.98 11.69 3.02
CA ASP A 162 14.06 13.09 2.57
C ASP A 162 13.10 13.37 1.39
N ALA A 163 12.74 14.63 1.20
CA ALA A 163 11.75 15.03 0.21
C ALA A 163 12.14 14.71 -1.25
N PRO A 164 13.40 14.91 -1.73
CA PRO A 164 13.78 14.54 -3.08
C PRO A 164 13.68 13.03 -3.35
N LEU A 165 14.16 12.21 -2.41
CA LEU A 165 14.14 10.76 -2.50
C LEU A 165 12.71 10.23 -2.48
N ARG A 166 11.88 10.74 -1.58
CA ARG A 166 10.45 10.43 -1.46
C ARG A 166 9.73 10.68 -2.78
N ARG A 167 9.98 11.83 -3.43
CA ARG A 167 9.39 12.17 -4.75
C ARG A 167 9.80 11.19 -5.84
N ALA A 168 11.07 10.79 -5.87
CA ALA A 168 11.57 9.83 -6.85
C ALA A 168 10.92 8.44 -6.68
N LEU A 169 10.85 7.93 -5.43
CA LEU A 169 10.27 6.63 -5.12
C LEU A 169 8.77 6.56 -5.40
N ARG A 170 8.04 7.64 -5.12
CA ARG A 170 6.61 7.77 -5.48
C ARG A 170 6.40 7.65 -6.99
N LYS A 171 7.22 8.35 -7.77
CA LYS A 171 7.16 8.29 -9.23
C LYS A 171 7.44 6.88 -9.76
N ASP A 172 8.45 6.19 -9.19
CA ASP A 172 8.78 4.82 -9.55
C ASP A 172 7.63 3.85 -9.23
N ALA A 173 7.06 3.93 -8.01
CA ALA A 173 5.94 3.09 -7.60
C ALA A 173 4.69 3.31 -8.48
N ARG A 174 4.34 4.58 -8.74
CA ARG A 174 3.19 4.92 -9.59
C ARG A 174 3.36 4.41 -11.02
N ARG A 175 4.58 4.54 -11.58
CA ARG A 175 4.91 4.00 -12.90
C ARG A 175 4.73 2.48 -12.93
N ILE A 176 5.30 1.75 -11.95
CA ILE A 176 5.19 0.30 -11.88
C ILE A 176 3.74 -0.15 -11.76
N ILE A 177 2.93 0.47 -10.90
CA ILE A 177 1.51 0.18 -10.73
C ILE A 177 0.76 0.34 -12.07
N ARG A 178 1.00 1.44 -12.78
CA ARG A 178 0.39 1.70 -14.08
C ARG A 178 0.81 0.70 -15.13
N ASP A 179 2.11 0.44 -15.25
CA ASP A 179 2.69 -0.45 -16.28
C ASP A 179 2.26 -1.91 -16.10
N THR A 180 1.99 -2.32 -14.86
CA THR A 180 1.57 -3.71 -14.54
C THR A 180 0.06 -3.88 -14.43
N GLY A 181 -0.72 -2.81 -14.41
CA GLY A 181 -2.16 -2.87 -14.17
C GLY A 181 -2.54 -3.31 -12.76
N THR A 182 -1.58 -3.30 -11.81
CA THR A 182 -1.81 -3.67 -10.41
C THR A 182 -2.66 -2.61 -9.71
N VAL A 183 -3.56 -3.01 -8.79
CA VAL A 183 -4.26 -2.07 -7.92
C VAL A 183 -3.30 -1.57 -6.85
N GLY A 184 -3.07 -0.25 -6.77
CA GLY A 184 -2.26 0.37 -5.70
C GLY A 184 -3.14 0.88 -4.56
N LEU A 185 -2.89 0.46 -3.32
CA LEU A 185 -3.52 1.03 -2.13
C LEU A 185 -2.45 1.59 -1.20
N PHE A 186 -2.42 2.91 -1.08
CA PHE A 186 -1.51 3.66 -0.22
C PHE A 186 -2.19 4.11 1.06
N VAL A 187 -1.53 3.89 2.18
CA VAL A 187 -1.92 4.46 3.47
C VAL A 187 -0.94 5.56 3.84
N THR A 188 -1.47 6.72 4.18
CA THR A 188 -0.70 7.87 4.63
C THR A 188 -1.49 8.75 5.59
N HIS A 189 -0.81 9.61 6.31
CA HIS A 189 -1.40 10.72 7.07
C HIS A 189 -1.01 12.09 6.47
N ASP A 190 -0.22 12.11 5.39
CA ASP A 190 0.30 13.32 4.74
C ASP A 190 -0.55 13.70 3.52
N PRO A 191 -1.30 14.83 3.56
CA PRO A 191 -2.09 15.30 2.42
C PRO A 191 -1.24 15.59 1.17
N ALA A 192 0.00 16.03 1.33
CA ALA A 192 0.88 16.28 0.20
C ALA A 192 1.23 14.99 -0.55
N GLU A 193 1.30 13.86 0.15
CA GLU A 193 1.45 12.55 -0.49
C GLU A 193 0.25 12.20 -1.35
N VAL A 194 -0.94 12.43 -0.82
CA VAL A 194 -2.20 12.17 -1.53
C VAL A 194 -2.27 12.94 -2.83
N LEU A 195 -2.01 14.26 -2.78
CA LEU A 195 -2.04 15.13 -3.97
C LEU A 195 -1.05 14.71 -5.06
N MET A 196 0.09 14.09 -4.68
CA MET A 196 1.12 13.66 -5.62
C MET A 196 0.92 12.25 -6.18
N MET A 197 0.25 11.38 -5.43
CA MET A 197 0.22 9.94 -5.71
C MET A 197 -1.14 9.44 -6.18
N ALA A 198 -2.22 9.95 -5.57
CA ALA A 198 -3.53 9.37 -5.72
C ALA A 198 -4.20 9.69 -7.06
N ASP A 199 -4.84 8.70 -7.63
CA ASP A 199 -5.89 8.86 -8.64
C ASP A 199 -7.26 8.95 -7.95
N HIS A 200 -7.41 8.22 -6.81
CA HIS A 200 -8.59 8.26 -5.95
C HIS A 200 -8.19 8.33 -4.47
N VAL A 201 -9.01 8.99 -3.66
CA VAL A 201 -8.77 9.18 -2.22
C VAL A 201 -9.99 8.71 -1.43
N ALA A 202 -9.73 8.05 -0.31
CA ALA A 202 -10.73 7.77 0.71
C ALA A 202 -10.25 8.35 2.05
N VAL A 203 -11.08 9.17 2.67
CA VAL A 203 -10.81 9.79 3.96
C VAL A 203 -11.43 8.94 5.05
N LEU A 204 -10.58 8.37 5.89
CA LEU A 204 -10.98 7.50 7.01
C LEU A 204 -10.92 8.29 8.32
N ASP A 205 -12.04 8.43 8.99
CA ASP A 205 -12.13 8.99 10.35
C ASP A 205 -12.87 8.03 11.27
N ARG A 206 -12.29 7.70 12.42
CA ARG A 206 -12.87 6.83 13.47
C ARG A 206 -13.51 5.55 12.92
N GLY A 207 -12.81 4.93 11.97
CA GLY A 207 -13.25 3.66 11.36
C GLY A 207 -14.31 3.79 10.28
N LEU A 208 -14.69 4.98 9.85
CA LEU A 208 -15.66 5.26 8.80
C LEU A 208 -14.98 5.97 7.61
N ILE A 209 -15.33 5.61 6.39
CA ILE A 209 -15.03 6.46 5.23
C ILE A 209 -16.05 7.62 5.25
N VAL A 210 -15.55 8.81 5.60
CA VAL A 210 -16.38 10.02 5.71
C VAL A 210 -16.50 10.77 4.40
N GLU A 211 -15.52 10.58 3.49
CA GLU A 211 -15.52 11.19 2.17
C GLU A 211 -14.63 10.41 1.22
N SER A 212 -14.95 10.40 -0.07
CA SER A 212 -14.08 9.83 -1.10
C SER A 212 -14.27 10.55 -2.44
N GLY A 213 -13.20 10.61 -3.24
CA GLY A 213 -13.22 11.28 -4.54
C GLY A 213 -11.84 11.42 -5.14
N THR A 214 -11.69 12.31 -6.12
CA THR A 214 -10.38 12.67 -6.66
C THR A 214 -9.63 13.59 -5.68
N PRO A 215 -8.29 13.59 -5.65
CA PRO A 215 -7.52 14.49 -4.80
C PRO A 215 -7.92 15.95 -4.96
N GLN A 216 -8.13 16.39 -6.21
CA GLN A 216 -8.53 17.75 -6.54
C GLN A 216 -9.90 18.11 -5.93
N ALA A 217 -10.89 17.19 -6.02
CA ALA A 217 -12.21 17.42 -5.46
C ALA A 217 -12.18 17.61 -3.94
N LEU A 218 -11.39 16.76 -3.25
CA LEU A 218 -11.27 16.84 -1.79
C LEU A 218 -10.49 18.09 -1.33
N TYR A 219 -9.56 18.57 -2.14
CA TYR A 219 -8.81 19.80 -1.86
C TYR A 219 -9.66 21.06 -2.09
N ASP A 220 -10.33 21.16 -3.26
CA ASP A 220 -11.05 22.36 -3.67
C ASP A 220 -12.42 22.51 -2.99
N ARG A 221 -13.11 21.40 -2.72
CA ARG A 221 -14.49 21.38 -2.23
C ARG A 221 -14.72 20.23 -1.26
N PRO A 222 -14.02 20.18 -0.11
CA PRO A 222 -14.27 19.14 0.87
C PRO A 222 -15.70 19.24 1.40
N VAL A 223 -16.39 18.11 1.46
CA VAL A 223 -17.77 18.01 1.97
C VAL A 223 -17.78 17.78 3.48
N SER A 224 -16.85 16.94 3.97
CA SER A 224 -16.74 16.67 5.40
C SER A 224 -15.82 17.70 6.09
N ARG A 225 -16.23 18.12 7.30
CA ARG A 225 -15.37 18.98 8.13
C ARG A 225 -13.98 18.37 8.33
N PHE A 226 -13.90 17.05 8.49
CA PHE A 226 -12.64 16.36 8.70
C PHE A 226 -11.73 16.42 7.46
N ALA A 227 -12.29 16.27 6.25
CA ALA A 227 -11.51 16.46 5.01
C ALA A 227 -11.05 17.91 4.87
N ALA A 228 -11.92 18.89 5.19
CA ALA A 228 -11.54 20.30 5.18
C ALA A 228 -10.39 20.61 6.16
N GLU A 229 -10.42 20.05 7.37
CA GLU A 229 -9.32 20.18 8.35
C GLU A 229 -8.04 19.51 7.84
N LEU A 230 -8.15 18.36 7.17
CA LEU A 230 -7.00 17.57 6.71
C LEU A 230 -6.27 18.18 5.50
N PHE A 231 -7.03 18.76 4.55
CA PHE A 231 -6.48 19.34 3.33
C PHE A 231 -6.37 20.87 3.40
N GLY A 232 -7.09 21.51 4.31
CA GLY A 232 -7.22 22.97 4.41
C GLY A 232 -6.36 23.62 5.46
N GLU A 233 -5.57 22.89 6.27
CA GLU A 233 -4.58 23.51 7.13
C GLU A 233 -3.54 24.21 6.24
N PRO A 234 -3.46 25.56 6.26
CA PRO A 234 -2.41 26.25 5.55
C PRO A 234 -1.09 25.76 6.13
N GLN A 235 -0.27 25.15 5.29
CA GLN A 235 1.14 24.95 5.63
C GLN A 235 1.70 26.35 5.80
N VAL A 236 1.83 26.80 7.04
CA VAL A 236 2.61 27.99 7.39
C VAL A 236 4.03 27.63 7.08
N PHE A 237 4.51 28.06 5.91
CA PHE A 237 5.92 28.05 5.61
C PHE A 237 6.56 29.16 6.45
N GLU A 238 7.18 28.77 7.57
CA GLU A 238 8.17 29.58 8.25
C GLU A 238 9.50 29.53 7.48
#